data_f02e4977a7da7f9b7c599d3e01561d04
#
_entry.id   f02e4977a7da7f9b7c599d3e01561d04
#
_cell.length_a   1.000
_cell.length_b   1.000
_cell.length_c   1.000
_cell.angle_alpha   90.00
_cell.angle_beta   90.00
_cell.angle_gamma   90.00
#
_symmetry.space_group_name_H-M   'P 1'
#
loop_
_entity.id
_entity.type
_entity.pdbx_description
1 polymer ?
#
loop_
_entity_poly.entity_id
_entity_poly.type
_entity_poly.pdbx_seq_one_letter_code
_entity_poly.pdbx_strand_id
1 'polypeptide(L)'
;MAANDAFTAGVRPGGLTNSTEIRLLLCYLVKNAGPITRTEIENALMEEALVNYFEIGSCLDDITRQSLVTLQNDRYAITEKGRKVAQELAYDLPRSVRERAVAAVFRAQTWARKEAEYSARITEKADGH
;
A
#
# COMPACT_ATOMS: atom_id res chain seq x y z
N MET A 1 -27.25 -3.61 11.67
CA MET A 1 -26.08 -3.44 10.83
C MET A 1 -24.76 -3.77 11.51
N ALA A 2 -24.87 -4.53 12.61
CA ALA A 2 -23.68 -4.92 13.36
C ALA A 2 -22.69 -5.73 12.52
N ALA A 3 -23.18 -6.52 11.56
CA ALA A 3 -22.31 -7.33 10.70
C ALA A 3 -21.39 -6.48 9.80
N ASN A 4 -21.81 -5.26 9.45
CA ASN A 4 -21.00 -4.39 8.60
C ASN A 4 -19.97 -3.57 9.39
N ASP A 5 -20.19 -3.39 10.69
CA ASP A 5 -19.32 -2.57 11.51
C ASP A 5 -17.91 -3.17 11.62
N ALA A 6 -17.83 -4.52 11.67
CA ALA A 6 -16.54 -5.21 11.75
C ALA A 6 -15.70 -5.00 10.49
N PHE A 7 -16.34 -4.95 9.31
CA PHE A 7 -15.64 -4.80 8.04
C PHE A 7 -15.31 -3.35 7.73
N THR A 8 -16.01 -2.41 8.35
CA THR A 8 -15.77 -0.98 8.13
C THR A 8 -14.91 -0.35 9.24
N ALA A 9 -14.53 -1.13 10.25
CA ALA A 9 -13.72 -0.64 11.36
C ALA A 9 -12.42 0.01 10.84
N GLY A 10 -12.17 1.24 11.24
CA GLY A 10 -10.98 1.99 10.83
C GLY A 10 -11.08 2.59 9.44
N VAL A 11 -12.20 2.43 8.74
CA VAL A 11 -12.40 2.98 7.40
C VAL A 11 -13.27 4.23 7.50
N ARG A 12 -12.79 5.33 6.94
CA ARG A 12 -13.54 6.58 6.90
C ARG A 12 -14.64 6.51 5.83
N PRO A 13 -15.66 7.35 5.91
CA PRO A 13 -16.64 7.45 4.82
C PRO A 13 -15.92 7.71 3.48
N GLY A 14 -16.29 6.96 2.46
CA GLY A 14 -15.65 7.03 1.14
C GLY A 14 -14.44 6.12 0.97
N GLY A 15 -14.01 5.41 2.03
CA GLY A 15 -12.96 4.39 1.92
C GLY A 15 -13.52 3.08 1.35
N LEU A 16 -12.64 2.09 1.21
CA LEU A 16 -12.98 0.82 0.58
C LEU A 16 -13.27 -0.28 1.62
N THR A 17 -14.35 -1.00 1.42
CA THR A 17 -14.71 -2.16 2.24
C THR A 17 -14.84 -3.45 1.42
N ASN A 18 -14.88 -3.34 0.10
CA ASN A 18 -14.98 -4.48 -0.81
C ASN A 18 -13.58 -5.03 -1.09
N SER A 19 -13.39 -6.33 -0.86
CA SER A 19 -12.07 -6.95 -1.02
C SER A 19 -11.54 -6.89 -2.45
N THR A 20 -12.43 -6.94 -3.45
CA THR A 20 -12.02 -6.82 -4.85
C THR A 20 -11.45 -5.44 -5.12
N GLU A 21 -12.11 -4.41 -4.62
CA GLU A 21 -11.62 -3.03 -4.76
C GLU A 21 -10.30 -2.82 -4.00
N ILE A 22 -10.16 -3.42 -2.82
CA ILE A 22 -8.93 -3.34 -2.04
C ILE A 22 -7.77 -3.98 -2.81
N ARG A 23 -7.98 -5.18 -3.38
CA ARG A 23 -6.96 -5.84 -4.19
C ARG A 23 -6.57 -5.00 -5.39
N LEU A 24 -7.54 -4.36 -6.03
CA LEU A 24 -7.29 -3.48 -7.16
C LEU A 24 -6.48 -2.26 -6.74
N LEU A 25 -6.81 -1.65 -5.60
CA LEU A 25 -6.07 -0.52 -5.06
C LEU A 25 -4.62 -0.91 -4.76
N LEU A 26 -4.41 -2.08 -4.17
CA LEU A 26 -3.06 -2.56 -3.87
C LEU A 26 -2.24 -2.76 -5.15
N CYS A 27 -2.82 -3.33 -6.19
CA CYS A 27 -2.16 -3.45 -7.49
C CYS A 27 -1.79 -2.07 -8.05
N TYR A 28 -2.71 -1.13 -7.93
CA TYR A 28 -2.51 0.24 -8.39
C TYR A 28 -1.34 0.91 -7.65
N LEU A 29 -1.28 0.75 -6.33
CA LEU A 29 -0.20 1.31 -5.52
C LEU A 29 1.16 0.69 -5.86
N VAL A 30 1.22 -0.63 -5.99
CA VAL A 30 2.46 -1.31 -6.34
C VAL A 30 2.92 -0.92 -7.74
N LYS A 31 1.98 -0.75 -8.68
CA LYS A 31 2.31 -0.28 -10.03
C LYS A 31 2.95 1.11 -10.02
N ASN A 32 2.39 2.02 -9.22
CA ASN A 32 2.81 3.43 -9.25
C ASN A 32 3.98 3.74 -8.32
N ALA A 33 4.16 2.99 -7.25
CA ALA A 33 5.14 3.29 -6.21
C ALA A 33 6.10 2.14 -5.90
N GLY A 34 5.91 0.98 -6.51
CA GLY A 34 6.77 -0.17 -6.25
C GLY A 34 8.16 -0.05 -6.84
N PRO A 35 9.13 -0.82 -6.34
CA PRO A 35 8.99 -1.78 -5.25
C PRO A 35 8.69 -1.12 -3.92
N ILE A 36 7.82 -1.74 -3.13
CA ILE A 36 7.28 -1.13 -1.90
C ILE A 36 7.11 -2.21 -0.82
N THR A 37 7.42 -1.87 0.43
CA THR A 37 7.27 -2.79 1.54
C THR A 37 5.84 -2.83 2.03
N ARG A 38 5.49 -3.94 2.69
CA ARG A 38 4.18 -4.09 3.33
C ARG A 38 3.95 -2.98 4.36
N THR A 39 4.97 -2.67 5.15
CA THR A 39 4.89 -1.63 6.18
C THR A 39 4.57 -0.26 5.57
N GLU A 40 5.19 0.07 4.45
CA GLU A 40 4.90 1.33 3.76
C GLU A 40 3.44 1.39 3.27
N ILE A 41 2.95 0.28 2.73
CA ILE A 41 1.55 0.17 2.30
C ILE A 41 0.61 0.31 3.50
N GLU A 42 0.88 -0.44 4.57
CA GLU A 42 0.04 -0.42 5.77
C GLU A 42 -0.02 0.98 6.39
N ASN A 43 1.14 1.61 6.54
CA ASN A 43 1.19 2.96 7.12
C ASN A 43 0.42 3.97 6.28
N ALA A 44 0.57 3.90 4.97
CA ALA A 44 -0.12 4.82 4.06
C ALA A 44 -1.63 4.66 4.14
N LEU A 45 -2.13 3.42 4.05
CA LEU A 45 -3.57 3.17 4.03
C LEU A 45 -4.20 3.38 5.40
N MET A 46 -3.47 3.12 6.48
CA MET A 46 -3.94 3.39 7.84
C MET A 46 -3.98 4.87 8.15
N GLU A 47 -2.98 5.63 7.70
CA GLU A 47 -2.95 7.08 7.87
C GLU A 47 -4.19 7.75 7.27
N GLU A 48 -4.57 7.31 6.08
CA GLU A 48 -5.74 7.86 5.38
C GLU A 48 -7.05 7.16 5.75
N ALA A 49 -6.97 6.10 6.56
CA ALA A 49 -8.14 5.30 6.98
C ALA A 49 -8.97 4.84 5.78
N LEU A 50 -8.30 4.45 4.70
CA LEU A 50 -8.96 4.04 3.46
C LEU A 50 -9.36 2.57 3.45
N VAL A 51 -8.67 1.73 4.23
CA VAL A 51 -8.87 0.28 4.20
C VAL A 51 -8.69 -0.27 5.61
N ASN A 52 -9.46 -1.31 5.94
CA ASN A 52 -9.31 -2.03 7.20
C ASN A 52 -7.94 -2.73 7.22
N TYR A 53 -7.22 -2.59 8.34
CA TYR A 53 -5.88 -3.17 8.50
C TYR A 53 -5.81 -4.66 8.18
N PHE A 54 -6.81 -5.44 8.67
CA PHE A 54 -6.81 -6.88 8.48
C PHE A 54 -7.00 -7.29 7.02
N GLU A 55 -7.66 -6.45 6.23
CA GLU A 55 -7.87 -6.71 4.81
C GLU A 55 -6.60 -6.49 3.99
N ILE A 56 -5.71 -5.60 4.43
CA ILE A 56 -4.48 -5.30 3.70
C ILE A 56 -3.62 -6.54 3.54
N GLY A 57 -3.33 -7.23 4.65
CA GLY A 57 -2.49 -8.43 4.61
C GLY A 57 -3.10 -9.54 3.78
N SER A 58 -4.39 -9.81 4.02
CA SER A 58 -5.10 -10.85 3.29
C SER A 58 -5.12 -10.59 1.79
N CYS A 59 -5.40 -9.34 1.40
CA CYS A 59 -5.46 -8.98 -0.01
C CYS A 59 -4.08 -8.96 -0.67
N LEU A 60 -3.02 -8.56 0.06
CA LEU A 60 -1.65 -8.66 -0.45
C LEU A 60 -1.26 -10.11 -0.73
N ASP A 61 -1.62 -11.02 0.18
CA ASP A 61 -1.36 -12.45 -0.03
C ASP A 61 -2.13 -12.97 -1.25
N ASP A 62 -3.38 -12.54 -1.42
CA ASP A 62 -4.20 -12.94 -2.56
C ASP A 62 -3.60 -12.51 -3.89
N ILE A 63 -3.19 -11.25 -4.01
CA ILE A 63 -2.63 -10.75 -5.27
C ILE A 63 -1.25 -11.34 -5.56
N THR A 64 -0.52 -11.73 -4.52
CA THR A 64 0.74 -12.44 -4.70
C THR A 64 0.49 -13.84 -5.25
N ARG A 65 -0.48 -14.57 -4.68
CA ARG A 65 -0.85 -15.90 -5.18
C ARG A 65 -1.37 -15.86 -6.61
N GLN A 66 -2.06 -14.79 -6.99
CA GLN A 66 -2.58 -14.63 -8.33
C GLN A 66 -1.53 -14.12 -9.33
N SER A 67 -0.30 -13.94 -8.88
CA SER A 67 0.81 -13.47 -9.70
C SER A 67 0.59 -12.05 -10.26
N LEU A 68 -0.19 -11.24 -9.55
CA LEU A 68 -0.38 -9.85 -9.89
C LEU A 68 0.78 -9.00 -9.38
N VAL A 69 1.39 -9.44 -8.27
CA VAL A 69 2.61 -8.84 -7.72
C VAL A 69 3.55 -9.97 -7.33
N THR A 70 4.84 -9.64 -7.21
CA THR A 70 5.85 -10.54 -6.65
C THR A 70 6.38 -9.95 -5.36
N LEU A 71 6.82 -10.81 -4.44
CA LEU A 71 7.44 -10.40 -3.19
C LEU A 71 8.89 -10.86 -3.19
N GLN A 72 9.83 -9.93 -3.23
CA GLN A 72 11.27 -10.21 -3.21
C GLN A 72 11.95 -9.21 -2.28
N ASN A 73 12.81 -9.71 -1.41
CA ASN A 73 13.55 -8.88 -0.45
C ASN A 73 12.60 -7.98 0.37
N ASP A 74 11.48 -8.54 0.80
CA ASP A 74 10.42 -7.86 1.57
C ASP A 74 9.75 -6.71 0.82
N ARG A 75 9.90 -6.65 -0.50
CA ARG A 75 9.29 -5.61 -1.33
C ARG A 75 8.39 -6.21 -2.39
N TYR A 76 7.24 -5.59 -2.56
CA TYR A 76 6.28 -5.96 -3.60
C TYR A 76 6.58 -5.21 -4.88
N ALA A 77 6.60 -5.92 -5.99
CA ALA A 77 6.77 -5.33 -7.31
C ALA A 77 5.65 -5.81 -8.22
N ILE A 78 5.21 -4.94 -9.13
CA ILE A 78 4.13 -5.27 -10.06
C ILE A 78 4.62 -6.24 -11.12
N THR A 79 3.78 -7.22 -11.48
CA THR A 79 4.03 -8.09 -12.62
C THR A 79 3.38 -7.48 -13.86
N GLU A 80 3.66 -8.04 -15.03
CA GLU A 80 3.01 -7.58 -16.26
C GLU A 80 1.50 -7.80 -16.19
N LYS A 81 1.07 -8.95 -15.65
CA LYS A 81 -0.34 -9.25 -15.43
C LYS A 81 -0.99 -8.23 -14.49
N GLY A 82 -0.33 -7.91 -13.39
CA GLY A 82 -0.83 -6.93 -12.44
C GLY A 82 -0.90 -5.52 -13.02
N ARG A 83 0.08 -5.17 -13.85
CA ARG A 83 0.09 -3.88 -14.54
C ARG A 83 -1.13 -3.72 -15.44
N LYS A 84 -1.46 -4.76 -16.20
CA LYS A 84 -2.64 -4.75 -17.08
C LYS A 84 -3.92 -4.60 -16.27
N VAL A 85 -4.05 -5.35 -15.19
CA VAL A 85 -5.22 -5.27 -14.31
C VAL A 85 -5.36 -3.85 -13.76
N ALA A 86 -4.28 -3.28 -13.26
CA ALA A 86 -4.30 -1.93 -12.69
C ALA A 86 -4.66 -0.89 -13.76
N GLN A 87 -4.10 -1.00 -14.96
CA GLN A 87 -4.40 -0.07 -16.04
C GLN A 87 -5.85 -0.13 -16.50
N GLU A 88 -6.39 -1.33 -16.62
CA GLU A 88 -7.74 -1.52 -17.14
C GLU A 88 -8.83 -1.20 -16.12
N LEU A 89 -8.58 -1.50 -14.85
CA LEU A 89 -9.61 -1.45 -13.81
C LEU A 89 -9.42 -0.31 -12.81
N ALA A 90 -8.35 0.47 -12.91
CA ALA A 90 -8.08 1.56 -11.96
C ALA A 90 -9.24 2.56 -11.87
N TYR A 91 -9.94 2.78 -12.97
CA TYR A 91 -11.05 3.73 -13.01
C TYR A 91 -12.31 3.24 -12.31
N ASP A 92 -12.36 1.96 -11.94
CA ASP A 92 -13.43 1.42 -11.11
C ASP A 92 -13.31 1.90 -9.65
N LEU A 93 -12.13 2.43 -9.29
CA LEU A 93 -11.92 3.02 -7.97
C LEU A 93 -12.22 4.52 -8.00
N PRO A 94 -12.81 5.07 -6.93
CA PRO A 94 -12.97 6.51 -6.84
C PRO A 94 -11.65 7.25 -7.00
N ARG A 95 -11.64 8.32 -7.75
CA ARG A 95 -10.44 9.12 -7.99
C ARG A 95 -9.82 9.61 -6.68
N SER A 96 -10.66 10.04 -5.73
CA SER A 96 -10.18 10.53 -4.44
C SER A 96 -9.43 9.46 -3.66
N VAL A 97 -9.89 8.20 -3.73
CA VAL A 97 -9.22 7.07 -3.07
C VAL A 97 -7.86 6.83 -3.72
N ARG A 98 -7.81 6.82 -5.05
CA ARG A 98 -6.56 6.60 -5.78
C ARG A 98 -5.53 7.68 -5.46
N GLU A 99 -5.94 8.93 -5.51
CA GLU A 99 -5.03 10.05 -5.27
C GLU A 99 -4.52 10.09 -3.84
N ARG A 100 -5.40 9.87 -2.86
CA ARG A 100 -5.02 9.86 -1.45
C ARG A 100 -4.07 8.71 -1.13
N ALA A 101 -4.35 7.54 -1.67
CA ALA A 101 -3.52 6.36 -1.42
C ALA A 101 -2.11 6.54 -2.00
N VAL A 102 -2.00 7.01 -3.23
CA VAL A 102 -0.71 7.24 -3.88
C VAL A 102 0.08 8.31 -3.13
N ALA A 103 -0.56 9.41 -2.77
CA ALA A 103 0.10 10.49 -2.03
C ALA A 103 0.61 10.00 -0.68
N ALA A 104 -0.20 9.21 0.03
CA ALA A 104 0.18 8.65 1.32
C ALA A 104 1.36 7.69 1.20
N VAL A 105 1.39 6.87 0.16
CA VAL A 105 2.49 5.94 -0.09
C VAL A 105 3.78 6.72 -0.36
N PHE A 106 3.72 7.74 -1.19
CA PHE A 106 4.92 8.55 -1.46
C PHE A 106 5.44 9.26 -0.21
N ARG A 107 4.54 9.73 0.67
CA ARG A 107 4.95 10.30 1.96
C ARG A 107 5.64 9.25 2.83
N ALA A 108 5.09 8.05 2.90
CA ALA A 108 5.67 6.97 3.68
C ALA A 108 7.06 6.58 3.17
N GLN A 109 7.24 6.51 1.86
CA GLN A 109 8.52 6.20 1.24
C GLN A 109 9.55 7.31 1.48
N THR A 110 9.14 8.56 1.38
CA THR A 110 10.00 9.71 1.64
C THR A 110 10.46 9.72 3.08
N TRP A 111 9.54 9.46 4.01
CA TRP A 111 9.87 9.40 5.43
C TRP A 111 10.87 8.29 5.73
N ALA A 112 10.63 7.09 5.21
CA ALA A 112 11.52 5.95 5.41
C ALA A 112 12.93 6.23 4.87
N ARG A 113 13.01 6.91 3.72
CA ARG A 113 14.28 7.29 3.12
C ARG A 113 15.04 8.29 3.98
N LYS A 114 14.34 9.29 4.52
CA LYS A 114 14.94 10.28 5.42
C LYS A 114 15.46 9.65 6.71
N GLU A 115 14.71 8.71 7.28
CA GLU A 115 15.15 7.98 8.47
C GLU A 115 16.42 7.18 8.20
N ALA A 116 16.50 6.51 7.05
CA ALA A 116 17.67 5.73 6.67
C ALA A 116 18.89 6.63 6.51
N GLU A 117 18.75 7.78 5.87
CA GLU A 117 19.82 8.75 5.70
C GLU A 117 20.30 9.30 7.04
N TYR A 118 19.39 9.62 7.92
CA TYR A 118 19.71 10.12 9.25
C TYR A 118 20.48 9.09 10.06
N SER A 119 20.04 7.85 10.03
CA SER A 119 20.70 6.76 10.74
C SER A 119 22.12 6.53 10.20
N ALA A 120 22.30 6.59 8.88
CA ALA A 120 23.61 6.43 8.25
C ALA A 120 24.58 7.54 8.70
N ARG A 121 24.10 8.78 8.77
CA ARG A 121 24.91 9.90 9.23
C ARG A 121 25.34 9.76 10.68
N ILE A 122 24.45 9.31 11.54
CA ILE A 122 24.75 9.05 12.95
C ILE A 122 25.82 7.98 13.08
N THR A 123 25.70 6.92 12.31
CA THR A 123 26.68 5.82 12.32
C THR A 123 28.05 6.30 11.89
N GLU A 124 28.15 7.11 10.85
CA GLU A 124 29.41 7.68 10.41
C GLU A 124 30.07 8.51 11.49
N LYS A 125 29.30 9.36 12.19
CA LYS A 125 29.82 10.18 13.29
C LYS A 125 30.24 9.32 14.46
N ALA A 126 29.48 8.25 14.76
CA ALA A 126 29.79 7.36 15.86
C ALA A 126 31.09 6.61 15.67
N ASP A 127 31.53 6.41 14.43
CA ASP A 127 32.80 5.75 14.10
C ASP A 127 33.99 6.66 14.30
N GLY A 128 33.79 7.82 14.92
CA GLY A 128 34.90 8.66 15.36
C GLY A 128 35.43 9.65 14.34
N HIS A 129 34.65 9.86 13.34
CA HIS A 129 35.10 10.70 12.23
C HIS A 129 34.23 11.91 11.98
#